data_7fd97cb37739e23ff6a163bba6453ba5
#
_entry.id   7fd97cb37739e23ff6a163bba6453ba5
#
_cell.length_a   1.000
_cell.length_b   1.000
_cell.length_c   1.000
_cell.angle_alpha   90.00
_cell.angle_beta   90.00
_cell.angle_gamma   90.00
#
_symmetry.space_group_name_H-M   'P 1'
#
loop_
_entity.id
_entity.type
_entity.pdbx_description
1 polymer ?
#
loop_
_entity_poly.entity_id
_entity_poly.type
_entity_poly.pdbx_seq_one_letter_code
_entity_poly.pdbx_strand_id
1 'polypeptide(L)'
;MVGIIVVFPNKDNATNIRNLLVRAGLNVTGVCTTGAQAMNYADSVDEGIIVCGYKLKDMMYSELREYLPDRFEMLLIASQGKWEEGLASGVMGLTMPIKAYDLMNTLQMMLQ
;
A
#
# COMPACT_ATOMS: atom_id res chain seq x y z
N MET A 1 -15.66 2.72 7.62
CA MET A 1 -15.15 1.59 6.80
C MET A 1 -13.69 1.83 6.45
N VAL A 2 -12.86 0.83 6.60
CA VAL A 2 -11.45 0.95 6.24
C VAL A 2 -11.29 0.89 4.73
N GLY A 3 -10.65 1.90 4.15
CA GLY A 3 -10.37 1.94 2.72
C GLY A 3 -8.95 1.47 2.43
N ILE A 4 -8.76 0.85 1.27
CA ILE A 4 -7.42 0.44 0.82
C ILE A 4 -7.07 1.24 -0.41
N ILE A 5 -5.92 1.89 -0.37
CA ILE A 5 -5.38 2.68 -1.48
C ILE A 5 -4.14 1.96 -2.01
N VAL A 6 -4.13 1.68 -3.29
CA VAL A 6 -3.01 0.99 -3.95
C VAL A 6 -2.20 2.00 -4.74
N VAL A 7 -0.90 2.10 -4.47
CA VAL A 7 -0.02 3.04 -5.15
C VAL A 7 1.31 2.38 -5.55
N PHE A 8 1.53 2.28 -6.84
CA PHE A 8 2.77 1.74 -7.42
C PHE A 8 3.17 2.58 -8.62
N PRO A 9 4.47 2.72 -8.90
CA PRO A 9 4.93 3.55 -10.03
C PRO A 9 4.50 2.98 -11.38
N ASN A 10 4.31 1.68 -11.48
CA ASN A 10 3.84 1.00 -12.68
C ASN A 10 2.34 0.77 -12.57
N LYS A 11 1.58 1.34 -13.51
CA LYS A 11 0.12 1.25 -13.51
C LYS A 11 -0.37 -0.20 -13.58
N ASP A 12 0.30 -1.05 -14.35
CA ASP A 12 -0.11 -2.45 -14.49
C ASP A 12 0.07 -3.20 -13.17
N ASN A 13 1.14 -2.94 -12.44
CA ASN A 13 1.35 -3.53 -11.12
C ASN A 13 0.27 -3.07 -10.14
N ALA A 14 -0.04 -1.78 -10.14
CA ALA A 14 -1.10 -1.24 -9.29
C ALA A 14 -2.45 -1.89 -9.59
N THR A 15 -2.78 -2.03 -10.87
CA THR A 15 -4.04 -2.66 -11.31
C THR A 15 -4.09 -4.13 -10.92
N ASN A 16 -2.98 -4.87 -11.06
CA ASN A 16 -2.91 -6.28 -10.70
C ASN A 16 -3.15 -6.48 -9.21
N ILE A 17 -2.52 -5.67 -8.38
CA ILE A 17 -2.73 -5.72 -6.91
C ILE A 17 -4.19 -5.38 -6.58
N ARG A 18 -4.72 -4.32 -7.18
CA ARG A 18 -6.12 -3.93 -6.99
C ARG A 18 -7.06 -5.10 -7.31
N ASN A 19 -6.83 -5.80 -8.43
CA ASN A 19 -7.69 -6.90 -8.85
C ASN A 19 -7.66 -8.06 -7.84
N LEU A 20 -6.50 -8.37 -7.28
CA LEU A 20 -6.39 -9.38 -6.22
C LEU A 20 -7.23 -8.99 -5.01
N LEU A 21 -7.15 -7.74 -4.60
CA LEU A 21 -7.86 -7.24 -3.42
C LEU A 21 -9.38 -7.23 -3.62
N VAL A 22 -9.82 -6.78 -4.78
CA VAL A 22 -11.25 -6.74 -5.11
C VAL A 22 -11.84 -8.15 -5.15
N ARG A 23 -11.12 -9.10 -5.73
CA ARG A 23 -11.57 -10.52 -5.76
C ARG A 23 -11.71 -11.10 -4.35
N ALA A 24 -10.91 -10.64 -3.43
CA ALA A 24 -10.98 -11.08 -2.02
C ALA A 24 -12.07 -10.36 -1.22
N GLY A 25 -12.82 -9.47 -1.84
CA GLY A 25 -13.91 -8.74 -1.19
C GLY A 25 -13.46 -7.54 -0.37
N LEU A 26 -12.23 -7.06 -0.58
CA LEU A 26 -11.72 -5.91 0.15
C LEU A 26 -12.12 -4.59 -0.53
N ASN A 27 -12.24 -3.54 0.28
CA ASN A 27 -12.70 -2.24 -0.17
C ASN A 27 -11.54 -1.39 -0.69
N VAL A 28 -11.30 -1.44 -2.01
CA VAL A 28 -10.26 -0.63 -2.66
C VAL A 28 -10.88 0.72 -3.06
N THR A 29 -10.43 1.79 -2.41
CA THR A 29 -10.97 3.15 -2.62
C THR A 29 -10.16 3.97 -3.61
N GLY A 30 -8.94 3.55 -3.94
CA GLY A 30 -8.13 4.26 -4.91
C GLY A 30 -7.00 3.42 -5.45
N VAL A 31 -6.66 3.68 -6.72
CA VAL A 31 -5.51 3.06 -7.40
C VAL A 31 -4.78 4.18 -8.12
N CYS A 32 -3.48 4.33 -7.85
CA CYS A 32 -2.72 5.43 -8.39
C CYS A 32 -1.24 5.11 -8.53
N THR A 33 -0.48 6.03 -9.13
CA THR A 33 0.94 5.85 -9.38
C THR A 33 1.81 6.90 -8.67
N THR A 34 1.20 7.88 -8.03
CA THR A 34 1.92 8.95 -7.33
C THR A 34 1.46 9.06 -5.88
N GLY A 35 2.36 9.54 -5.02
CA GLY A 35 2.03 9.81 -3.63
C GLY A 35 1.02 10.94 -3.48
N ALA A 36 1.09 11.95 -4.35
CA ALA A 36 0.12 13.05 -4.36
C ALA A 36 -1.31 12.54 -4.58
N GLN A 37 -1.50 11.64 -5.53
CA GLN A 37 -2.80 11.01 -5.76
C GLN A 37 -3.26 10.18 -4.56
N ALA A 38 -2.33 9.44 -3.95
CA ALA A 38 -2.64 8.65 -2.75
C ALA A 38 -3.13 9.54 -1.61
N MET A 39 -2.50 10.68 -1.40
CA MET A 39 -2.93 11.64 -0.38
C MET A 39 -4.32 12.20 -0.65
N ASN A 40 -4.65 12.48 -1.92
CA ASN A 40 -5.98 12.92 -2.29
C ASN A 40 -7.05 11.88 -1.96
N TYR A 41 -6.78 10.62 -2.24
CA TYR A 41 -7.69 9.54 -1.84
C TYR A 41 -7.81 9.42 -0.33
N ALA A 42 -6.69 9.59 0.39
CA ALA A 42 -6.68 9.50 1.85
C ALA A 42 -7.55 10.58 2.50
N ASP A 43 -7.64 11.75 1.91
CA ASP A 43 -8.47 12.85 2.42
C ASP A 43 -9.96 12.50 2.43
N SER A 44 -10.39 11.60 1.56
CA SER A 44 -11.81 11.21 1.46
C SER A 44 -12.16 9.95 2.26
N VAL A 45 -11.19 9.39 2.99
CA VAL A 45 -11.36 8.14 3.75
C VAL A 45 -11.00 8.40 5.21
N ASP A 46 -11.83 7.94 6.13
CA ASP A 46 -11.61 8.17 7.57
C ASP A 46 -10.37 7.44 8.10
N GLU A 47 -10.18 6.21 7.67
CA GLU A 47 -9.00 5.41 8.02
C GLU A 47 -8.73 4.38 6.93
N GLY A 48 -7.52 3.90 6.84
CA GLY A 48 -7.21 2.93 5.80
C GLY A 48 -5.80 2.39 5.81
N ILE A 49 -5.54 1.63 4.76
CA ILE A 49 -4.24 1.00 4.51
C ILE A 49 -3.74 1.46 3.15
N ILE A 50 -2.49 1.91 3.10
CA ILE A 50 -1.81 2.23 1.86
C ILE A 50 -0.95 1.02 1.48
N VAL A 51 -1.27 0.39 0.36
CA VAL A 51 -0.45 -0.69 -0.21
C VAL A 51 0.43 -0.07 -1.28
N CYS A 52 1.73 0.02 -1.06
CA CYS A 52 2.60 0.79 -1.94
C CYS A 52 3.91 0.11 -2.29
N GLY A 53 4.50 0.56 -3.40
CA GLY A 53 5.85 0.21 -3.80
C GLY A 53 6.90 1.06 -3.08
N TYR A 54 8.16 0.67 -3.23
CA TYR A 54 9.28 1.33 -2.57
C TYR A 54 9.48 2.76 -3.06
N LYS A 55 9.43 2.96 -4.37
CA LYS A 55 9.60 4.28 -4.99
C LYS A 55 8.43 4.55 -5.92
N LEU A 56 7.76 5.68 -5.70
CA LEU A 56 6.66 6.12 -6.53
C LEU A 56 7.17 7.07 -7.60
N LYS A 57 6.30 7.54 -8.49
CA LYS A 57 6.73 8.45 -9.56
C LYS A 57 7.23 9.78 -9.02
N ASP A 58 6.69 10.24 -7.91
CA ASP A 58 6.95 11.58 -7.36
C ASP A 58 7.65 11.58 -5.99
N MET A 59 7.70 10.44 -5.31
CA MET A 59 8.31 10.37 -3.97
C MET A 59 8.61 8.92 -3.58
N MET A 60 9.36 8.75 -2.50
CA MET A 60 9.61 7.46 -1.88
C MET A 60 8.47 7.10 -0.93
N TYR A 61 8.31 5.79 -0.64
CA TYR A 61 7.31 5.32 0.33
C TYR A 61 7.46 6.02 1.69
N SER A 62 8.71 6.28 2.09
CA SER A 62 9.00 6.93 3.39
C SER A 62 8.51 8.36 3.45
N GLU A 63 8.59 9.10 2.35
CA GLU A 63 8.05 10.44 2.26
C GLU A 63 6.52 10.43 2.34
N LEU A 64 5.90 9.53 1.59
CA LEU A 64 4.44 9.37 1.63
C LEU A 64 3.97 9.07 3.04
N ARG A 65 4.67 8.17 3.75
CA ARG A 65 4.36 7.82 5.13
C ARG A 65 4.36 9.04 6.06
N GLU A 66 5.33 9.93 5.88
CA GLU A 66 5.42 11.15 6.68
C GLU A 66 4.25 12.09 6.47
N TYR A 67 3.72 12.15 5.24
CA TYR A 67 2.60 13.02 4.91
C TYR A 67 1.23 12.46 5.31
N LEU A 68 1.14 11.15 5.50
CA LEU A 68 -0.14 10.51 5.82
C LEU A 68 -0.49 10.70 7.30
N PRO A 69 -1.78 10.88 7.61
CA PRO A 69 -2.23 10.91 9.02
C PRO A 69 -2.02 9.55 9.70
N ASP A 70 -1.93 9.58 11.03
CA ASP A 70 -1.74 8.37 11.84
C ASP A 70 -2.86 7.33 11.69
N ARG A 71 -4.01 7.75 11.20
CA ARG A 71 -5.14 6.84 10.95
C ARG A 71 -4.93 5.93 9.75
N PHE A 72 -3.80 6.10 9.03
CA PHE A 72 -3.43 5.23 7.92
C PHE A 72 -2.23 4.39 8.29
N GLU A 73 -2.28 3.11 7.92
CA GLU A 73 -1.16 2.19 8.02
C GLU A 73 -0.61 1.93 6.61
N MET A 74 0.67 1.60 6.53
CA MET A 74 1.32 1.34 5.25
C MET A 74 1.79 -0.11 5.17
N LEU A 75 1.52 -0.74 4.03
CA LEU A 75 2.07 -2.04 3.67
C LEU A 75 2.98 -1.85 2.46
N LEU A 76 4.28 -2.05 2.68
CA LEU A 76 5.29 -1.91 1.63
C LEU A 76 5.48 -3.23 0.90
N ILE A 77 5.45 -3.19 -0.42
CA ILE A 77 5.78 -4.35 -1.26
C ILE A 77 7.03 -4.01 -2.07
N ALA A 78 8.12 -4.72 -1.82
CA ALA A 78 9.42 -4.38 -2.38
C ALA A 78 10.32 -5.60 -2.53
N SER A 79 11.47 -5.44 -3.21
CA SER A 79 12.51 -6.46 -3.27
C SER A 79 13.13 -6.69 -1.89
N GLN A 80 13.84 -7.80 -1.71
CA GLN A 80 14.36 -8.25 -0.42
C GLN A 80 15.10 -7.16 0.37
N GLY A 81 16.10 -6.51 -0.22
CA GLY A 81 16.89 -5.50 0.47
C GLY A 81 16.07 -4.26 0.85
N LYS A 82 15.19 -3.83 -0.03
CA LYS A 82 14.31 -2.68 0.20
C LYS A 82 13.24 -3.01 1.25
N TRP A 83 12.75 -4.23 1.26
CA TRP A 83 11.80 -4.72 2.26
C TRP A 83 12.44 -4.67 3.67
N GLU A 84 13.70 -5.10 3.80
CA GLU A 84 14.42 -5.05 5.07
C GLU A 84 14.57 -3.62 5.59
N GLU A 85 14.82 -2.65 4.69
CA GLU A 85 14.85 -1.24 5.05
C GLU A 85 13.50 -0.78 5.64
N GLY A 86 12.40 -1.18 4.99
CA GLY A 86 11.06 -0.85 5.47
C GLY A 86 10.78 -1.42 6.85
N LEU A 87 11.14 -2.68 7.10
CA LEU A 87 10.99 -3.30 8.41
C LEU A 87 11.79 -2.56 9.48
N ALA A 88 13.02 -2.16 9.15
CA ALA A 88 13.86 -1.41 10.10
C ALA A 88 13.25 -0.06 10.48
N SER A 89 12.45 0.54 9.59
CA SER A 89 11.75 1.81 9.85
C SER A 89 10.38 1.63 10.51
N GLY A 90 9.97 0.39 10.78
CA GLY A 90 8.70 0.09 11.43
C GLY A 90 7.51 -0.07 10.48
N VAL A 91 7.73 -0.15 9.18
CA VAL A 91 6.68 -0.36 8.19
C VAL A 91 6.46 -1.87 7.99
N MET A 92 5.19 -2.29 7.93
CA MET A 92 4.87 -3.67 7.53
C MET A 92 5.27 -3.87 6.07
N GLY A 93 5.78 -5.06 5.74
CA GLY A 93 6.25 -5.29 4.39
C GLY A 93 6.11 -6.72 3.89
N LEU A 94 6.02 -6.86 2.58
CA LEU A 94 6.06 -8.14 1.88
C LEU A 94 7.09 -8.07 0.77
N THR A 95 7.77 -9.19 0.51
CA THR A 95 8.79 -9.26 -0.54
C THR A 95 8.19 -9.65 -1.88
N MET A 96 8.80 -9.15 -2.95
CA MET A 96 8.49 -9.60 -4.31
C MET A 96 9.16 -10.95 -4.60
N PRO A 97 8.55 -11.81 -5.42
CA PRO A 97 7.23 -11.69 -6.03
C PRO A 97 6.11 -11.90 -5.02
N ILE A 98 5.03 -11.14 -5.18
CA ILE A 98 3.91 -11.18 -4.23
C ILE A 98 3.08 -12.44 -4.45
N LYS A 99 2.68 -13.09 -3.35
CA LYS A 99 1.74 -14.21 -3.38
C LYS A 99 0.41 -13.72 -2.84
N ALA A 100 -0.67 -14.07 -3.53
CA ALA A 100 -2.01 -13.62 -3.14
C ALA A 100 -2.34 -14.01 -1.70
N TYR A 101 -1.98 -15.22 -1.28
CA TYR A 101 -2.21 -15.70 0.08
C TYR A 101 -1.52 -14.82 1.14
N ASP A 102 -0.25 -14.49 0.91
CA ASP A 102 0.51 -13.66 1.85
C ASP A 102 -0.05 -12.25 1.94
N LEU A 103 -0.44 -11.69 0.79
CA LEU A 103 -1.05 -10.35 0.74
C LEU A 103 -2.36 -10.34 1.52
N MET A 104 -3.23 -11.32 1.30
CA MET A 104 -4.52 -11.40 1.98
C MET A 104 -4.36 -11.57 3.49
N ASN A 105 -3.48 -12.48 3.92
CA ASN A 105 -3.24 -12.70 5.35
C ASN A 105 -2.72 -11.46 6.04
N THR A 106 -1.76 -10.77 5.43
CA THR A 106 -1.18 -9.56 6.01
C THR A 106 -2.22 -8.47 6.14
N LEU A 107 -3.03 -8.25 5.09
CA LEU A 107 -4.08 -7.24 5.12
C LEU A 107 -5.17 -7.56 6.15
N GLN A 108 -5.55 -8.82 6.28
CA GLN A 108 -6.54 -9.22 7.28
C GLN A 108 -6.03 -8.97 8.69
N MET A 109 -4.74 -9.20 8.94
CA MET A 109 -4.13 -8.87 10.23
C MET A 109 -4.14 -7.37 10.49
N MET A 110 -3.86 -6.57 9.48
CA MET A 110 -3.84 -5.10 9.61
C MET A 110 -5.24 -4.52 9.80
N LEU A 111 -6.28 -5.20 9.31
CA LEU A 111 -7.68 -4.76 9.39
C LEU A 111 -8.35 -5.09 10.73
N GLN A 112 -7.70 -5.88 11.56
CA GLN A 112 -8.24 -6.27 12.86
C GLN A 112 -8.11 -5.20 13.93
#